data_8b7ba2c70faf15612bd0eb3a233cb123
#
_entry.id   8b7ba2c70faf15612bd0eb3a233cb123
#
_cell.length_a   1.000
_cell.length_b   1.000
_cell.length_c   1.000
_cell.angle_alpha   90.00
_cell.angle_beta   90.00
_cell.angle_gamma   90.00
#
_symmetry.space_group_name_H-M   'P 1'
#
loop_
_entity.id
_entity.type
_entity.pdbx_description
1 polymer ?
#
loop_
_entity_poly.entity_id
_entity_poly.type
_entity_poly.pdbx_seq_one_letter_code
_entity_poly.pdbx_strand_id
1 'polypeptide(L)'
;AIRIIGGKASVIPEACVSCGECVKVCPAHAKKIRRDLARLKDLLSSGAKVYASIAPSFTGYFKGVKIEELTSALVRAGFAGVSETAHGAESVSAHVSRLLAQTSSPIVISSACPAAVDMIRKYLPKFAPFISPLPSPVRAHCRQLKEIYGDDSKVVFFGPCAAKKTEADTYSNELSLALIFPALERLLEEKDIKLTETLEPSMGFAEEG
;
A
#
# COMPACT_ATOMS: atom_id res chain seq x y z
N ALA A 1 10.46 15.30 -14.34
CA ALA A 1 9.70 14.09 -14.64
C ALA A 1 8.45 14.33 -15.51
N ILE A 2 8.19 15.59 -15.89
CA ILE A 2 7.09 15.95 -16.80
C ILE A 2 7.65 16.77 -17.96
N ARG A 3 7.19 16.49 -19.16
CA ARG A 3 7.47 17.27 -20.39
C ARG A 3 6.15 17.61 -21.09
N ILE A 4 6.17 18.70 -21.86
CA ILE A 4 5.04 19.09 -22.70
C ILE A 4 5.39 18.74 -24.15
N ILE A 5 4.53 17.94 -24.78
CA ILE A 5 4.66 17.56 -26.20
C ILE A 5 3.31 17.84 -26.86
N GLY A 6 3.30 18.65 -27.93
CA GLY A 6 2.06 18.98 -28.64
C GLY A 6 0.97 19.57 -27.73
N GLY A 7 1.33 20.41 -26.76
CA GLY A 7 0.41 21.00 -25.79
C GLY A 7 -0.09 20.06 -24.68
N LYS A 8 0.38 18.79 -24.64
CA LYS A 8 -0.02 17.79 -23.65
C LYS A 8 1.12 17.51 -22.66
N ALA A 9 0.81 17.55 -21.36
CA ALA A 9 1.76 17.19 -20.32
C ALA A 9 1.89 15.65 -20.24
N SER A 10 3.09 15.12 -20.44
CA SER A 10 3.40 13.69 -20.37
C SER A 10 4.41 13.41 -19.26
N VAL A 11 4.26 12.29 -18.58
CA VAL A 11 5.22 11.82 -17.59
C VAL A 11 6.38 11.16 -18.33
N ILE A 12 7.61 11.42 -17.88
CA ILE A 12 8.82 10.74 -18.30
C ILE A 12 9.07 9.61 -17.30
N PRO A 13 8.80 8.33 -17.64
CA PRO A 13 8.87 7.22 -16.68
C PRO A 13 10.24 7.08 -16.02
N GLU A 14 11.31 7.28 -16.80
CA GLU A 14 12.70 7.14 -16.36
C GLU A 14 13.07 8.18 -15.28
N ALA A 15 12.44 9.35 -15.34
CA ALA A 15 12.65 10.44 -14.39
C ALA A 15 11.57 10.51 -13.30
N CYS A 16 10.48 9.74 -13.42
CA CYS A 16 9.39 9.77 -12.47
C CYS A 16 9.68 8.84 -11.28
N VAL A 17 9.49 9.33 -10.06
CA VAL A 17 9.58 8.56 -8.81
C VAL A 17 8.20 8.21 -8.23
N SER A 18 7.15 8.41 -8.99
CA SER A 18 5.75 8.10 -8.65
C SER A 18 5.23 8.73 -7.35
N CYS A 19 5.82 9.85 -6.90
CA CYS A 19 5.47 10.50 -5.62
C CYS A 19 4.06 11.12 -5.60
N GLY A 20 3.44 11.39 -6.76
CA GLY A 20 2.11 12.00 -6.85
C GLY A 20 2.09 13.53 -6.78
N GLU A 21 3.22 14.21 -6.54
CA GLU A 21 3.27 15.66 -6.37
C GLU A 21 2.70 16.42 -7.58
N CYS A 22 2.96 15.95 -8.79
CA CYS A 22 2.40 16.54 -10.00
C CYS A 22 0.86 16.52 -10.06
N VAL A 23 0.21 15.62 -9.35
CA VAL A 23 -1.25 15.57 -9.25
C VAL A 23 -1.74 16.62 -8.27
N LYS A 24 -1.02 16.78 -7.16
CA LYS A 24 -1.35 17.71 -6.07
C LYS A 24 -1.21 19.17 -6.49
N VAL A 25 -0.09 19.50 -7.18
CA VAL A 25 0.26 20.89 -7.52
C VAL A 25 -0.27 21.37 -8.87
N CYS A 26 -0.92 20.51 -9.66
CA CYS A 26 -1.39 20.88 -11.00
C CYS A 26 -2.67 21.73 -10.93
N PRO A 27 -2.63 23.05 -11.23
CA PRO A 27 -3.80 23.91 -11.13
C PRO A 27 -4.88 23.56 -12.18
N ALA A 28 -4.49 22.95 -13.29
CA ALA A 28 -5.40 22.49 -14.33
C ALA A 28 -5.96 21.07 -14.07
N HIS A 29 -5.59 20.43 -12.96
CA HIS A 29 -5.97 19.04 -12.63
C HIS A 29 -5.75 18.05 -13.79
N ALA A 30 -4.74 18.33 -14.64
CA ALA A 30 -4.43 17.56 -15.84
C ALA A 30 -3.76 16.20 -15.54
N LYS A 31 -3.30 16.00 -14.31
CA LYS A 31 -2.69 14.74 -13.85
C LYS A 31 -3.61 14.04 -12.86
N LYS A 32 -3.67 12.71 -13.00
CA LYS A 32 -4.49 11.86 -12.12
C LYS A 32 -3.67 10.64 -11.70
N ILE A 33 -3.94 10.15 -10.50
CA ILE A 33 -3.44 8.85 -10.05
C ILE A 33 -4.22 7.77 -10.81
N ARG A 34 -3.53 6.71 -11.23
CA ARG A 34 -4.15 5.55 -11.89
C ARG A 34 -5.30 5.01 -11.06
N ARG A 35 -6.41 4.73 -11.72
CA ARG A 35 -7.60 4.13 -11.10
C ARG A 35 -7.52 2.62 -11.24
N ASP A 36 -7.47 1.91 -10.11
CA ASP A 36 -7.40 0.44 -10.08
C ASP A 36 -8.65 -0.20 -9.47
N LEU A 37 -9.73 0.57 -9.29
CA LEU A 37 -10.96 0.06 -8.67
C LEU A 37 -11.62 -1.07 -9.49
N ALA A 38 -11.57 -0.97 -10.82
CA ALA A 38 -12.06 -2.05 -11.69
C ALA A 38 -11.26 -3.34 -11.47
N ARG A 39 -9.92 -3.26 -11.46
CA ARG A 39 -9.04 -4.39 -11.17
C ARG A 39 -9.31 -5.01 -9.80
N LEU A 40 -9.64 -4.19 -8.80
CA LEU A 40 -10.03 -4.68 -7.48
C LEU A 40 -11.34 -5.45 -7.54
N LYS A 41 -12.34 -4.94 -8.23
CA LYS A 41 -13.63 -5.62 -8.41
C LYS A 41 -13.48 -6.97 -9.12
N ASP A 42 -12.68 -7.00 -10.18
CA ASP A 42 -12.35 -8.23 -10.91
C ASP A 42 -11.67 -9.24 -9.97
N LEU A 43 -10.73 -8.77 -9.14
CA LEU A 43 -10.04 -9.61 -8.17
C LEU A 43 -10.99 -10.17 -7.10
N LEU A 44 -11.87 -9.35 -6.55
CA LEU A 44 -12.87 -9.78 -5.56
C LEU A 44 -13.89 -10.78 -6.16
N SER A 45 -14.16 -10.66 -7.46
CA SER A 45 -15.09 -11.56 -8.17
C SER A 45 -14.43 -12.83 -8.70
N SER A 46 -13.09 -12.96 -8.61
CA SER A 46 -12.35 -14.09 -9.18
C SER A 46 -12.46 -15.39 -8.39
N GLY A 47 -13.08 -15.39 -7.21
CA GLY A 47 -13.11 -16.52 -6.27
C GLY A 47 -11.83 -16.67 -5.42
N ALA A 48 -10.81 -15.83 -5.62
CA ALA A 48 -9.61 -15.84 -4.79
C ALA A 48 -9.89 -15.26 -3.39
N LYS A 49 -9.20 -15.77 -2.38
CA LYS A 49 -9.22 -15.15 -1.04
C LYS A 49 -8.41 -13.87 -1.06
N VAL A 50 -9.09 -12.74 -0.90
CA VAL A 50 -8.49 -11.39 -0.94
C VAL A 50 -8.44 -10.82 0.47
N TYR A 51 -7.26 -10.46 0.94
CA TYR A 51 -7.04 -9.82 2.24
C TYR A 51 -6.68 -8.36 2.06
N ALA A 52 -7.19 -7.50 2.93
CA ALA A 52 -6.86 -6.08 2.93
C ALA A 52 -5.74 -5.78 3.94
N SER A 53 -4.70 -5.09 3.49
CA SER A 53 -3.66 -4.48 4.33
C SER A 53 -3.94 -2.99 4.44
N ILE A 54 -4.24 -2.49 5.64
CA ILE A 54 -4.66 -1.09 5.86
C ILE A 54 -3.52 -0.28 6.46
N ALA A 55 -3.17 0.83 5.82
CA ALA A 55 -2.19 1.76 6.37
C ALA A 55 -2.70 2.42 7.65
N PRO A 56 -1.85 2.60 8.70
CA PRO A 56 -2.26 3.23 9.96
C PRO A 56 -2.84 4.64 9.80
N SER A 57 -2.49 5.33 8.72
CA SER A 57 -3.03 6.66 8.37
C SER A 57 -4.52 6.65 8.02
N PHE A 58 -5.19 5.50 8.04
CA PHE A 58 -6.66 5.43 7.87
C PHE A 58 -7.40 6.27 8.92
N THR A 59 -6.89 6.32 10.15
CA THR A 59 -7.47 7.11 11.25
C THR A 59 -7.53 8.61 10.94
N GLY A 60 -6.54 9.12 10.18
CA GLY A 60 -6.51 10.52 9.74
C GLY A 60 -7.43 10.80 8.55
N TYR A 61 -7.69 9.80 7.71
CA TYR A 61 -8.57 9.92 6.54
C TYR A 61 -10.04 9.68 6.92
N PHE A 62 -10.34 8.57 7.56
CA PHE A 62 -11.67 8.20 8.05
C PHE A 62 -11.83 8.63 9.51
N LYS A 63 -12.03 9.93 9.74
CA LYS A 63 -12.09 10.50 11.10
C LYS A 63 -13.18 9.85 11.93
N GLY A 64 -12.82 9.36 13.11
CA GLY A 64 -13.75 8.75 14.05
C GLY A 64 -14.11 7.29 13.74
N VAL A 65 -13.66 6.74 12.63
CA VAL A 65 -13.89 5.33 12.26
C VAL A 65 -12.86 4.45 12.97
N LYS A 66 -13.32 3.41 13.64
CA LYS A 66 -12.47 2.38 14.27
C LYS A 66 -12.08 1.32 13.25
N ILE A 67 -10.98 0.59 13.54
CA ILE A 67 -10.52 -0.47 12.63
C ILE A 67 -11.54 -1.60 12.51
N GLU A 68 -12.30 -1.88 13.56
CA GLU A 68 -13.35 -2.90 13.57
C GLU A 68 -14.49 -2.55 12.60
N GLU A 69 -14.89 -1.28 12.56
CA GLU A 69 -15.92 -0.79 11.64
C GLU A 69 -15.44 -0.89 10.19
N LEU A 70 -14.19 -0.50 9.93
CA LEU A 70 -13.57 -0.62 8.61
C LEU A 70 -13.41 -2.09 8.20
N THR A 71 -13.02 -2.96 9.13
CA THR A 71 -12.93 -4.40 8.92
C THR A 71 -14.29 -4.97 8.53
N SER A 72 -15.33 -4.68 9.30
CA SER A 72 -16.71 -5.13 8.99
C SER A 72 -17.16 -4.68 7.60
N ALA A 73 -16.89 -3.42 7.25
CA ALA A 73 -17.24 -2.86 5.95
C ALA A 73 -16.49 -3.58 4.80
N LEU A 74 -15.21 -3.86 4.96
CA LEU A 74 -14.41 -4.55 3.96
C LEU A 74 -14.79 -6.03 3.79
N VAL A 75 -15.13 -6.73 4.88
CA VAL A 75 -15.66 -8.10 4.80
C VAL A 75 -16.99 -8.11 4.04
N ARG A 76 -17.90 -7.18 4.32
CA ARG A 76 -19.15 -6.98 3.54
C ARG A 76 -18.86 -6.63 2.08
N ALA A 77 -17.75 -5.95 1.80
CA ALA A 77 -17.32 -5.65 0.44
C ALA A 77 -16.75 -6.86 -0.32
N GLY A 78 -16.53 -8.00 0.36
CA GLY A 78 -16.08 -9.25 -0.25
C GLY A 78 -14.62 -9.61 0.05
N PHE A 79 -13.96 -8.94 1.00
CA PHE A 79 -12.64 -9.34 1.47
C PHE A 79 -12.76 -10.53 2.42
N ALA A 80 -11.78 -11.44 2.35
CA ALA A 80 -11.69 -12.59 3.25
C ALA A 80 -11.23 -12.22 4.67
N GLY A 81 -10.52 -11.08 4.79
CA GLY A 81 -10.06 -10.55 6.07
C GLY A 81 -9.34 -9.21 5.89
N VAL A 82 -9.08 -8.55 7.02
CA VAL A 82 -8.43 -7.23 7.09
C VAL A 82 -7.36 -7.28 8.16
N SER A 83 -6.22 -6.67 7.90
CA SER A 83 -5.12 -6.55 8.87
C SER A 83 -4.41 -5.21 8.70
N GLU A 84 -3.78 -4.72 9.75
CA GLU A 84 -3.06 -3.46 9.73
C GLU A 84 -1.63 -3.62 9.22
N THR A 85 -1.22 -2.75 8.31
CA THR A 85 0.15 -2.71 7.79
C THR A 85 1.19 -2.44 8.92
N ALA A 86 0.73 -2.00 10.08
CA ALA A 86 1.55 -1.80 11.27
C ALA A 86 2.34 -3.06 11.65
N HIS A 87 1.76 -4.26 11.56
CA HIS A 87 2.45 -5.54 11.84
C HIS A 87 3.69 -5.73 10.96
N GLY A 88 3.58 -5.38 9.67
CA GLY A 88 4.74 -5.39 8.77
C GLY A 88 5.78 -4.33 9.14
N ALA A 89 5.35 -3.18 9.66
CA ALA A 89 6.27 -2.12 10.11
C ALA A 89 7.04 -2.55 11.37
N GLU A 90 6.39 -3.21 12.32
CA GLU A 90 7.03 -3.79 13.52
C GLU A 90 8.09 -4.83 13.15
N SER A 91 7.74 -5.75 12.25
CA SER A 91 8.67 -6.75 11.75
C SER A 91 9.89 -6.11 11.08
N VAL A 92 9.68 -5.15 10.18
CA VAL A 92 10.78 -4.42 9.53
C VAL A 92 11.63 -3.67 10.55
N SER A 93 11.02 -3.02 11.54
CA SER A 93 11.72 -2.27 12.59
C SER A 93 12.65 -3.19 13.40
N ALA A 94 12.15 -4.35 13.81
CA ALA A 94 12.96 -5.36 14.51
C ALA A 94 14.16 -5.84 13.68
N HIS A 95 13.97 -6.04 12.36
CA HIS A 95 15.05 -6.44 11.46
C HIS A 95 16.04 -5.31 11.21
N VAL A 96 15.59 -4.05 11.09
CA VAL A 96 16.46 -2.87 10.98
C VAL A 96 17.34 -2.74 12.21
N SER A 97 16.79 -2.93 13.42
CA SER A 97 17.56 -2.90 14.67
C SER A 97 18.68 -3.94 14.69
N ARG A 98 18.40 -5.17 14.22
CA ARG A 98 19.43 -6.23 14.09
C ARG A 98 20.46 -5.87 13.03
N LEU A 99 20.02 -5.33 11.88
CA LEU A 99 20.92 -4.89 10.81
C LEU A 99 21.88 -3.82 11.30
N LEU A 100 21.39 -2.83 12.04
CA LEU A 100 22.20 -1.75 12.61
C LEU A 100 23.23 -2.28 13.63
N ALA A 101 22.87 -3.29 14.41
CA ALA A 101 23.79 -3.91 15.37
C ALA A 101 24.91 -4.73 14.70
N GLN A 102 24.72 -5.17 13.45
CA GLN A 102 25.65 -6.05 12.73
C GLN A 102 26.47 -5.31 11.66
N THR A 103 26.03 -4.12 11.24
CA THR A 103 26.68 -3.38 10.16
C THR A 103 27.75 -2.45 10.69
N SER A 104 28.88 -2.36 9.98
CA SER A 104 29.88 -1.30 10.17
C SER A 104 29.56 -0.03 9.40
N SER A 105 28.50 -0.02 8.61
CA SER A 105 28.08 1.17 7.85
C SER A 105 27.53 2.23 8.79
N PRO A 106 27.98 3.49 8.68
CA PRO A 106 27.46 4.60 9.49
C PRO A 106 26.06 5.05 9.06
N ILE A 107 25.59 4.59 7.90
CA ILE A 107 24.32 5.03 7.29
C ILE A 107 23.52 3.82 6.82
N VAL A 108 22.24 3.78 7.20
CA VAL A 108 21.23 2.87 6.63
C VAL A 108 20.02 3.70 6.23
N ILE A 109 19.66 3.65 4.98
CA ILE A 109 18.50 4.37 4.43
C ILE A 109 17.32 3.42 4.37
N SER A 110 16.20 3.82 4.97
CA SER A 110 14.97 3.00 4.97
C SER A 110 14.43 2.77 3.57
N SER A 111 14.02 1.52 3.28
CA SER A 111 13.33 1.11 2.05
C SER A 111 11.80 1.29 2.10
N ALA A 112 11.25 1.83 3.20
CA ALA A 112 9.81 1.92 3.42
C ALA A 112 9.06 2.77 2.39
N CYS A 113 9.71 3.80 1.84
CA CYS A 113 9.13 4.71 0.86
C CYS A 113 9.64 4.41 -0.56
N PRO A 114 8.83 3.82 -1.47
CA PRO A 114 9.26 3.51 -2.84
C PRO A 114 9.70 4.74 -3.62
N ALA A 115 9.03 5.88 -3.43
CA ALA A 115 9.40 7.14 -4.09
C ALA A 115 10.78 7.66 -3.64
N ALA A 116 11.11 7.53 -2.35
CA ALA A 116 12.43 7.91 -1.85
C ALA A 116 13.53 6.98 -2.38
N VAL A 117 13.27 5.68 -2.40
CA VAL A 117 14.16 4.67 -2.97
C VAL A 117 14.44 4.95 -4.44
N ASP A 118 13.40 5.21 -5.24
CA ASP A 118 13.54 5.55 -6.65
C ASP A 118 14.26 6.88 -6.87
N MET A 119 14.00 7.87 -6.00
CA MET A 119 14.70 9.14 -6.05
C MET A 119 16.22 8.94 -5.83
N ILE A 120 16.60 8.15 -4.84
CA ILE A 120 18.00 7.86 -4.56
C ILE A 120 18.64 7.12 -5.72
N ARG A 121 18.00 6.06 -6.23
CA ARG A 121 18.53 5.27 -7.34
C ARG A 121 18.71 6.08 -8.62
N LYS A 122 17.76 6.98 -8.92
CA LYS A 122 17.74 7.77 -10.17
C LYS A 122 18.62 9.02 -10.11
N TYR A 123 18.61 9.71 -8.97
CA TYR A 123 19.22 11.05 -8.85
C TYR A 123 20.41 11.13 -7.91
N LEU A 124 20.56 10.17 -7.02
CA LEU A 124 21.62 10.14 -6.01
C LEU A 124 22.28 8.75 -5.94
N PRO A 125 22.72 8.16 -7.07
CA PRO A 125 23.14 6.75 -7.14
C PRO A 125 24.27 6.39 -6.19
N LYS A 126 25.11 7.36 -5.79
CA LYS A 126 26.17 7.16 -4.79
C LYS A 126 25.64 6.73 -3.41
N PHE A 127 24.37 7.00 -3.10
CA PHE A 127 23.73 6.59 -1.85
C PHE A 127 22.92 5.29 -1.98
N ALA A 128 22.76 4.76 -3.19
CA ALA A 128 22.02 3.53 -3.40
C ALA A 128 22.55 2.31 -2.60
N PRO A 129 23.87 2.14 -2.39
CA PRO A 129 24.39 1.05 -1.56
C PRO A 129 23.98 1.10 -0.08
N PHE A 130 23.54 2.27 0.42
CA PHE A 130 23.08 2.44 1.80
C PHE A 130 21.59 2.16 1.99
N ILE A 131 20.84 1.89 0.91
CA ILE A 131 19.42 1.52 1.01
C ILE A 131 19.32 0.16 1.67
N SER A 132 18.51 0.07 2.72
CA SER A 132 18.22 -1.18 3.42
C SER A 132 17.77 -2.26 2.43
N PRO A 133 18.32 -3.49 2.51
CA PRO A 133 17.89 -4.62 1.68
C PRO A 133 16.54 -5.18 2.10
N LEU A 134 16.00 -4.73 3.23
CA LEU A 134 14.74 -5.22 3.77
C LEU A 134 13.55 -4.76 2.89
N PRO A 135 12.46 -5.53 2.83
CA PRO A 135 11.25 -5.11 2.14
C PRO A 135 10.62 -3.89 2.82
N SER A 136 9.76 -3.18 2.10
CA SER A 136 8.93 -2.15 2.73
C SER A 136 7.95 -2.79 3.72
N PRO A 137 7.43 -2.05 4.73
CA PRO A 137 6.42 -2.53 5.66
C PRO A 137 5.23 -3.21 4.99
N VAL A 138 4.74 -2.66 3.88
CA VAL A 138 3.63 -3.27 3.12
C VAL A 138 4.01 -4.65 2.59
N ARG A 139 5.19 -4.79 1.98
CA ARG A 139 5.65 -6.06 1.44
C ARG A 139 5.93 -7.09 2.55
N ALA A 140 6.51 -6.64 3.67
CA ALA A 140 6.71 -7.50 4.83
C ALA A 140 5.36 -8.04 5.34
N HIS A 141 4.37 -7.16 5.49
CA HIS A 141 3.03 -7.56 5.89
C HIS A 141 2.36 -8.50 4.87
N CYS A 142 2.52 -8.26 3.57
CA CYS A 142 2.01 -9.17 2.54
C CYS A 142 2.60 -10.59 2.66
N ARG A 143 3.89 -10.70 2.98
CA ARG A 143 4.53 -12.01 3.23
C ARG A 143 3.95 -12.69 4.46
N GLN A 144 3.79 -11.97 5.57
CA GLN A 144 3.15 -12.49 6.80
C GLN A 144 1.72 -13.00 6.52
N LEU A 145 0.91 -12.22 5.78
CA LEU A 145 -0.44 -12.66 5.43
C LEU A 145 -0.43 -13.92 4.56
N LYS A 146 0.53 -14.05 3.64
CA LYS A 146 0.68 -15.26 2.81
C LYS A 146 1.18 -16.46 3.62
N GLU A 147 2.06 -16.26 4.59
CA GLU A 147 2.50 -17.30 5.53
C GLU A 147 1.31 -17.84 6.36
N ILE A 148 0.42 -16.96 6.79
CA ILE A 148 -0.76 -17.32 7.61
C ILE A 148 -1.87 -17.97 6.75
N TYR A 149 -2.18 -17.40 5.59
CA TYR A 149 -3.38 -17.75 4.82
C TYR A 149 -3.10 -18.50 3.52
N GLY A 150 -1.83 -18.80 3.23
CA GLY A 150 -1.36 -19.52 2.05
C GLY A 150 -0.91 -18.61 0.91
N ASP A 151 0.02 -19.11 0.10
CA ASP A 151 0.67 -18.35 -0.99
C ASP A 151 -0.30 -17.90 -2.09
N ASP A 152 -1.40 -18.62 -2.28
CA ASP A 152 -2.43 -18.29 -3.26
C ASP A 152 -3.29 -17.09 -2.85
N SER A 153 -3.24 -16.68 -1.58
CA SER A 153 -3.97 -15.52 -1.09
C SER A 153 -3.52 -14.24 -1.80
N LYS A 154 -4.48 -13.36 -2.05
CA LYS A 154 -4.24 -12.07 -2.69
C LYS A 154 -4.27 -10.96 -1.65
N VAL A 155 -3.28 -10.09 -1.67
CA VAL A 155 -3.22 -8.97 -0.72
C VAL A 155 -3.40 -7.65 -1.45
N VAL A 156 -4.30 -6.83 -0.93
CA VAL A 156 -4.61 -5.49 -1.46
C VAL A 156 -4.30 -4.47 -0.37
N PHE A 157 -3.41 -3.55 -0.68
CA PHE A 157 -3.06 -2.45 0.22
C PHE A 157 -3.96 -1.25 0.01
N PHE A 158 -4.43 -0.66 1.10
CA PHE A 158 -5.09 0.65 1.12
C PHE A 158 -4.29 1.65 1.96
N GLY A 159 -3.97 2.80 1.36
CA GLY A 159 -3.21 3.83 2.05
C GLY A 159 -3.13 5.14 1.26
N PRO A 160 -2.42 6.17 1.75
CA PRO A 160 -2.40 7.48 1.14
C PRO A 160 -1.40 7.61 -0.03
N CYS A 161 -0.57 6.60 -0.27
CA CYS A 161 0.64 6.73 -1.09
C CYS A 161 0.45 6.21 -2.52
N ALA A 162 0.57 7.10 -3.52
CA ALA A 162 0.49 6.71 -4.94
C ALA A 162 1.65 5.82 -5.39
N ALA A 163 2.86 5.97 -4.81
CA ALA A 163 4.03 5.17 -5.15
C ALA A 163 3.87 3.68 -4.80
N LYS A 164 2.98 3.33 -3.88
CA LYS A 164 2.66 1.93 -3.56
C LYS A 164 2.01 1.18 -4.73
N LYS A 165 1.41 1.89 -5.70
CA LYS A 165 0.91 1.29 -6.93
C LYS A 165 2.05 0.75 -7.82
N THR A 166 3.15 1.51 -7.92
CA THR A 166 4.36 1.06 -8.64
C THR A 166 5.01 -0.11 -7.92
N GLU A 167 5.03 -0.09 -6.59
CA GLU A 167 5.53 -1.21 -5.78
C GLU A 167 4.70 -2.48 -6.00
N ALA A 168 3.36 -2.37 -6.03
CA ALA A 168 2.48 -3.49 -6.35
C ALA A 168 2.70 -4.04 -7.77
N ASP A 169 2.91 -3.17 -8.75
CA ASP A 169 3.23 -3.59 -10.14
C ASP A 169 4.58 -4.33 -10.22
N THR A 170 5.57 -3.89 -9.41
CA THR A 170 6.91 -4.50 -9.40
C THR A 170 6.94 -5.83 -8.65
N TYR A 171 6.17 -5.95 -7.58
CA TYR A 171 6.16 -7.11 -6.67
C TYR A 171 4.77 -7.76 -6.61
N SER A 172 4.16 -7.99 -7.77
CA SER A 172 2.78 -8.46 -7.90
C SER A 172 2.53 -9.86 -7.32
N ASN A 173 3.56 -10.66 -7.13
CA ASN A 173 3.52 -11.94 -6.42
C ASN A 173 3.33 -11.80 -4.90
N GLU A 174 3.75 -10.68 -4.31
CA GLU A 174 3.57 -10.37 -2.89
C GLU A 174 2.34 -9.48 -2.67
N LEU A 175 2.29 -8.33 -3.36
CA LEU A 175 1.27 -7.30 -3.26
C LEU A 175 0.46 -7.23 -4.55
N SER A 176 -0.76 -7.76 -4.52
CA SER A 176 -1.59 -7.87 -5.74
C SER A 176 -2.06 -6.52 -6.27
N LEU A 177 -2.47 -5.61 -5.40
CA LEU A 177 -2.90 -4.26 -5.76
C LEU A 177 -2.58 -3.27 -4.63
N ALA A 178 -2.39 -2.00 -4.99
CA ALA A 178 -2.37 -0.89 -4.03
C ALA A 178 -3.36 0.20 -4.47
N LEU A 179 -4.25 0.59 -3.57
CA LEU A 179 -5.25 1.62 -3.80
C LEU A 179 -5.10 2.75 -2.77
N ILE A 180 -5.50 3.95 -3.17
CA ILE A 180 -5.60 5.10 -2.26
C ILE A 180 -6.96 5.10 -1.56
N PHE A 181 -7.04 5.69 -0.37
CA PHE A 181 -8.27 5.73 0.42
C PHE A 181 -9.52 6.24 -0.32
N PRO A 182 -9.46 7.25 -1.21
CA PRO A 182 -10.61 7.63 -2.03
C PRO A 182 -11.15 6.51 -2.93
N ALA A 183 -10.32 5.51 -3.27
CA ALA A 183 -10.80 4.35 -4.02
C ALA A 183 -11.52 3.33 -3.12
N LEU A 184 -11.10 3.23 -1.85
CA LEU A 184 -11.81 2.45 -0.85
C LEU A 184 -13.18 3.04 -0.55
N GLU A 185 -13.22 4.35 -0.28
CA GLU A 185 -14.48 5.09 -0.06
C GLU A 185 -15.48 4.85 -1.20
N ARG A 186 -15.00 5.01 -2.45
CA ARG A 186 -15.83 4.73 -3.62
C ARG A 186 -16.28 3.26 -3.72
N LEU A 187 -15.46 2.30 -3.33
CA LEU A 187 -15.86 0.89 -3.30
C LEU A 187 -17.04 0.67 -2.35
N LEU A 188 -16.97 1.26 -1.16
CA LEU A 188 -18.02 1.16 -0.15
C LEU A 188 -19.31 1.87 -0.59
N GLU A 189 -19.19 3.07 -1.17
CA GLU A 189 -20.32 3.80 -1.75
C GLU A 189 -21.02 2.99 -2.86
N GLU A 190 -20.28 2.45 -3.82
CA GLU A 190 -20.84 1.66 -4.92
C GLU A 190 -21.52 0.36 -4.47
N LYS A 191 -21.16 -0.14 -3.28
CA LYS A 191 -21.78 -1.33 -2.65
C LYS A 191 -22.84 -0.98 -1.60
N ASP A 192 -23.15 0.31 -1.41
CA ASP A 192 -24.05 0.82 -0.36
C ASP A 192 -23.67 0.33 1.05
N ILE A 193 -22.38 0.33 1.35
CA ILE A 193 -21.82 -0.12 2.64
C ILE A 193 -21.46 1.10 3.48
N LYS A 194 -22.12 1.24 4.65
CA LYS A 194 -21.83 2.30 5.63
C LYS A 194 -20.78 1.82 6.63
N LEU A 195 -19.84 2.70 7.02
CA LEU A 195 -18.78 2.41 7.97
C LEU A 195 -19.27 2.28 9.42
N THR A 196 -20.44 2.84 9.75
CA THR A 196 -21.02 2.80 11.08
C THR A 196 -21.72 1.49 11.45
N GLU A 197 -21.83 0.55 10.51
CA GLU A 197 -22.47 -0.75 10.73
C GLU A 197 -21.41 -1.81 11.04
N THR A 198 -21.22 -2.14 12.31
CA THR A 198 -20.37 -3.27 12.72
C THR A 198 -21.13 -4.59 12.55
N LEU A 199 -20.48 -5.59 11.94
CA LEU A 199 -20.92 -6.97 12.04
C LEU A 199 -20.61 -7.47 13.48
N GLU A 200 -21.49 -8.30 14.05
CA GLU A 200 -21.15 -9.10 15.22
C GLU A 200 -19.83 -9.86 14.90
N PRO A 201 -18.87 -9.93 15.83
CA PRO A 201 -17.57 -10.55 15.58
C PRO A 201 -17.75 -12.06 15.39
N SER A 202 -17.93 -12.48 14.14
CA SER A 202 -18.04 -13.91 13.76
C SER A 202 -16.72 -14.52 13.30
N MET A 203 -15.61 -13.77 13.29
CA MET A 203 -14.26 -14.31 13.10
C MET A 203 -13.30 -13.60 14.04
N GLY A 204 -12.87 -14.33 15.08
CA GLY A 204 -11.72 -13.95 15.87
C GLY A 204 -10.52 -13.85 14.94
N PHE A 205 -9.85 -12.68 14.94
CA PHE A 205 -8.46 -12.63 14.54
C PHE A 205 -7.72 -13.62 15.45
N ALA A 206 -6.81 -14.41 14.90
CA ALA A 206 -5.98 -15.28 15.71
C ALA A 206 -5.33 -14.38 16.78
N GLU A 207 -5.77 -14.54 18.01
CA GLU A 207 -5.09 -13.97 19.17
C GLU A 207 -3.69 -14.55 19.18
N GLU A 208 -2.73 -13.67 19.41
CA GLU A 208 -1.32 -14.01 19.50
C GLU A 208 -1.10 -15.11 20.55
N GLY A 209 -0.44 -16.19 20.10
CA GLY A 209 0.24 -17.16 20.95
C GLY A 209 1.72 -16.81 21.05
#